data_dabcc72e928a644c348c5cb270abbb46
#
_entry.id   dabcc72e928a644c348c5cb270abbb46
#
_cell.length_a   1.000
_cell.length_b   1.000
_cell.length_c   1.000
_cell.angle_alpha   90.00
_cell.angle_beta   90.00
_cell.angle_gamma   90.00
#
_symmetry.space_group_name_H-M   'P 1'
#
loop_
_entity.id
_entity.type
_entity.pdbx_description
1 polymer ?
#
loop_
_entity_poly.entity_id
_entity_poly.type
_entity_poly.pdbx_seq_one_letter_code
_entity_poly.pdbx_strand_id
1 'polypeptide(L)'
;NRIIENDSLSILDNEFFYNGAGVALGDLNNDGLLDVFFSGNQVDNQLYINHGELQFSNESIIAGIQKKDPLIWSSGVNLVDINEDGLLDIYICNTMRTQDPLRNNLLYINQGINDIGVPLFLEQAEAYGLNDNSYSSHAQFFDFDKDGDLDLFIGVNRIENIDPNVFQNLRSETAILSVDKLYENKGSDMLGHPFFEDISKEANIKLHGFSHSSLIQDINHDGLLDIYVSNDYLSNDIVYLNQGDKTFKNEARSMFKHFS
;
A
#
# COMPACT_ATOMS: atom_id res chain seq x y z
N ASN A 1 19.30 9.19 1.87
CA ASN A 1 19.47 7.82 1.34
C ASN A 1 20.36 7.84 0.10
N ARG A 2 21.43 7.05 0.09
CA ARG A 2 22.20 6.78 -1.12
C ARG A 2 21.81 5.40 -1.61
N ILE A 3 21.06 5.31 -2.70
CA ILE A 3 20.73 4.06 -3.36
C ILE A 3 22.02 3.53 -4.03
N ILE A 4 22.30 2.24 -3.87
CA ILE A 4 23.51 1.61 -4.37
C ILE A 4 23.09 0.49 -5.34
N GLU A 5 23.50 0.63 -6.60
CA GLU A 5 23.37 -0.41 -7.61
C GLU A 5 24.40 -1.53 -7.38
N ASN A 6 24.03 -2.74 -7.74
CA ASN A 6 24.90 -3.91 -7.79
C ASN A 6 24.46 -4.86 -8.92
N ASP A 7 25.22 -5.93 -9.13
CA ASP A 7 25.00 -6.89 -10.23
C ASP A 7 23.63 -7.62 -10.18
N SER A 8 22.92 -7.55 -9.06
CA SER A 8 21.63 -8.23 -8.87
C SER A 8 20.47 -7.26 -8.67
N LEU A 9 20.73 -5.96 -8.65
CA LEU A 9 19.72 -4.92 -8.46
C LEU A 9 20.22 -3.57 -8.98
N SER A 10 19.71 -3.15 -10.12
CA SER A 10 20.10 -1.93 -10.82
C SER A 10 18.90 -1.31 -11.55
N ILE A 11 19.10 -0.13 -12.12
CA ILE A 11 18.11 0.51 -13.01
C ILE A 11 17.81 -0.33 -14.26
N LEU A 12 18.76 -1.19 -14.69
CA LEU A 12 18.56 -2.07 -15.84
C LEU A 12 17.64 -3.26 -15.52
N ASP A 13 17.57 -3.65 -14.25
CA ASP A 13 16.71 -4.73 -13.78
C ASP A 13 15.32 -4.22 -13.39
N ASN A 14 15.26 -2.96 -12.94
CA ASN A 14 14.00 -2.33 -12.52
C ASN A 14 14.04 -0.82 -12.74
N GLU A 15 13.21 -0.32 -13.63
CA GLU A 15 13.16 1.09 -14.02
C GLU A 15 12.76 2.02 -12.87
N PHE A 16 12.03 1.51 -11.87
CA PHE A 16 11.67 2.28 -10.68
C PHE A 16 12.71 2.24 -9.56
N PHE A 17 13.89 1.71 -9.85
CA PHE A 17 14.98 1.59 -8.88
C PHE A 17 15.30 2.90 -8.14
N TYR A 18 15.21 4.03 -8.85
CA TYR A 18 15.46 5.36 -8.28
C TYR A 18 14.19 6.08 -7.80
N ASN A 19 13.03 5.44 -7.85
CA ASN A 19 11.85 6.01 -7.23
C ASN A 19 12.06 6.11 -5.71
N GLY A 20 11.62 7.24 -5.15
CA GLY A 20 11.67 7.45 -3.70
C GLY A 20 10.81 6.42 -2.96
N ALA A 21 11.08 6.27 -1.69
CA ALA A 21 10.19 5.57 -0.78
C ALA A 21 9.03 6.49 -0.34
N GLY A 22 8.06 5.92 0.34
CA GLY A 22 6.89 6.67 0.83
C GLY A 22 7.21 7.60 1.99
N VAL A 23 6.38 8.61 2.15
CA VAL A 23 6.37 9.51 3.31
C VAL A 23 4.92 9.67 3.79
N ALA A 24 4.72 9.66 5.10
CA ALA A 24 3.44 9.95 5.72
C ALA A 24 3.61 10.94 6.88
N LEU A 25 2.58 11.75 7.08
CA LEU A 25 2.50 12.75 8.14
C LEU A 25 1.27 12.47 8.98
N GLY A 26 1.43 12.36 10.28
CA GLY A 26 0.34 12.15 11.25
C GLY A 26 0.81 12.35 12.67
N ASP A 27 -0.11 12.58 13.56
CA ASP A 27 0.15 12.64 15.01
C ASP A 27 0.17 11.21 15.55
N LEU A 28 1.35 10.62 15.66
CA LEU A 28 1.53 9.21 16.01
C LEU A 28 1.62 8.97 17.53
N ASN A 29 1.81 10.04 18.30
CA ASN A 29 1.88 9.99 19.76
C ASN A 29 0.73 10.74 20.45
N ASN A 30 -0.23 11.28 19.68
CA ASN A 30 -1.40 12.05 20.15
C ASN A 30 -1.01 13.29 20.98
N ASP A 31 0.06 14.00 20.60
CA ASP A 31 0.51 15.24 21.26
C ASP A 31 0.02 16.52 20.57
N GLY A 32 -0.69 16.38 19.43
CA GLY A 32 -1.23 17.47 18.62
C GLY A 32 -0.24 18.02 17.58
N LEU A 33 0.95 17.43 17.43
CA LEU A 33 1.94 17.80 16.42
C LEU A 33 2.03 16.69 15.36
N LEU A 34 2.32 17.09 14.11
CA LEU A 34 2.50 16.11 13.04
C LEU A 34 3.91 15.53 13.07
N ASP A 35 3.99 14.23 13.22
CA ASP A 35 5.20 13.43 13.08
C ASP A 35 5.44 13.07 11.62
N VAL A 36 6.63 12.56 11.31
CA VAL A 36 7.01 12.17 9.95
C VAL A 36 7.49 10.73 9.94
N PHE A 37 6.86 9.92 9.10
CA PHE A 37 7.31 8.57 8.79
C PHE A 37 7.85 8.49 7.37
N PHE A 38 9.03 7.87 7.21
CA PHE A 38 9.62 7.54 5.90
C PHE A 38 9.75 6.03 5.79
N SER A 39 9.18 5.44 4.76
CA SER A 39 9.55 4.08 4.38
C SER A 39 10.94 4.07 3.73
N GLY A 40 11.65 2.98 3.79
CA GLY A 40 13.02 2.88 3.33
C GLY A 40 13.20 1.83 2.23
N ASN A 41 13.96 2.14 1.18
CA ASN A 41 14.29 1.19 0.12
C ASN A 41 15.43 0.24 0.57
N GLN A 42 16.67 0.70 0.48
CA GLN A 42 17.87 -0.05 0.92
C GLN A 42 18.30 0.31 2.36
N VAL A 43 17.42 0.92 3.13
CA VAL A 43 17.63 1.35 4.52
C VAL A 43 16.41 1.04 5.34
N ASP A 44 16.53 1.06 6.67
CA ASP A 44 15.40 0.92 7.57
C ASP A 44 14.38 2.05 7.40
N ASN A 45 13.13 1.76 7.73
CA ASN A 45 12.10 2.78 7.89
C ASN A 45 12.51 3.76 9.00
N GLN A 46 12.03 5.01 8.91
CA GLN A 46 12.43 6.06 9.86
C GLN A 46 11.20 6.78 10.39
N LEU A 47 11.12 6.89 11.71
CA LEU A 47 10.13 7.68 12.42
C LEU A 47 10.78 8.89 13.07
N TYR A 48 10.26 10.06 12.78
CA TYR A 48 10.70 11.33 13.37
C TYR A 48 9.56 11.93 14.17
N ILE A 49 9.73 12.04 15.48
CA ILE A 49 8.79 12.67 16.40
C ILE A 49 9.05 14.18 16.42
N ASN A 50 7.98 14.94 16.30
CA ASN A 50 7.98 16.40 16.30
C ASN A 50 7.88 16.94 17.74
N HIS A 51 8.79 17.81 18.12
CA HIS A 51 8.80 18.47 19.44
C HIS A 51 8.36 19.94 19.38
N GLY A 52 7.72 20.36 18.28
CA GLY A 52 7.37 21.74 18.01
C GLY A 52 8.53 22.51 17.38
N GLU A 53 8.22 23.71 16.84
CA GLU A 53 9.18 24.58 16.17
C GLU A 53 10.04 23.90 15.09
N LEU A 54 9.48 22.87 14.42
CA LEU A 54 10.16 22.01 13.43
C LEU A 54 11.40 21.29 13.99
N GLN A 55 11.42 21.01 15.27
CA GLN A 55 12.45 20.16 15.90
C GLN A 55 11.99 18.71 15.90
N PHE A 56 12.79 17.83 15.32
CA PHE A 56 12.47 16.41 15.21
C PHE A 56 13.57 15.54 15.82
N SER A 57 13.18 14.45 16.50
CA SER A 57 14.08 13.38 16.90
C SER A 57 13.76 12.09 16.17
N ASN A 58 14.77 11.31 15.83
CA ASN A 58 14.60 10.00 15.24
C ASN A 58 14.39 8.95 16.33
N GLU A 59 13.18 8.41 16.41
CA GLU A 59 12.78 7.45 17.42
C GLU A 59 12.53 6.03 16.85
N SER A 60 12.95 5.76 15.64
CA SER A 60 12.69 4.52 14.90
C SER A 60 13.02 3.24 15.68
N ILE A 61 14.14 3.25 16.42
CA ILE A 61 14.59 2.08 17.19
C ILE A 61 13.70 1.86 18.41
N ILE A 62 13.40 2.93 19.13
CA ILE A 62 12.57 2.87 20.35
C ILE A 62 11.14 2.48 19.98
N ALA A 63 10.63 3.02 18.89
CA ALA A 63 9.29 2.74 18.36
C ALA A 63 9.12 1.30 17.84
N GLY A 64 10.21 0.56 17.61
CA GLY A 64 10.12 -0.85 17.15
C GLY A 64 9.81 -1.03 15.67
N ILE A 65 10.05 -0.01 14.83
CA ILE A 65 9.69 -0.04 13.39
C ILE A 65 10.84 -0.49 12.47
N GLN A 66 11.88 -1.09 13.00
CA GLN A 66 12.99 -1.59 12.22
C GLN A 66 12.56 -2.78 11.34
N LYS A 67 13.09 -2.84 10.13
CA LYS A 67 12.86 -3.98 9.24
C LYS A 67 13.44 -5.27 9.82
N LYS A 68 12.70 -6.35 9.70
CA LYS A 68 13.16 -7.69 10.07
C LYS A 68 14.28 -8.19 9.15
N ASP A 69 14.34 -7.71 7.91
CA ASP A 69 15.35 -8.05 6.91
C ASP A 69 15.76 -6.79 6.13
N PRO A 70 17.07 -6.47 6.05
CA PRO A 70 17.57 -5.31 5.32
C PRO A 70 17.34 -5.39 3.79
N LEU A 71 16.98 -6.55 3.28
CA LEU A 71 16.66 -6.73 1.87
C LEU A 71 15.23 -6.30 1.52
N ILE A 72 14.36 -6.07 2.50
CA ILE A 72 13.01 -5.57 2.25
C ILE A 72 13.08 -4.18 1.60
N TRP A 73 12.35 -4.02 0.49
CA TRP A 73 12.24 -2.77 -0.24
C TRP A 73 10.86 -2.17 -0.04
N SER A 74 10.75 -1.21 0.86
CA SER A 74 9.48 -0.55 1.16
C SER A 74 9.20 0.59 0.18
N SER A 75 7.94 0.73 -0.22
CA SER A 75 7.43 1.73 -1.16
C SER A 75 6.39 2.63 -0.48
N GLY A 76 5.12 2.52 -0.84
CA GLY A 76 4.04 3.33 -0.28
C GLY A 76 3.86 3.13 1.24
N VAL A 77 3.37 4.17 1.91
CA VAL A 77 3.02 4.13 3.33
C VAL A 77 1.72 4.87 3.58
N ASN A 78 0.88 4.32 4.45
CA ASN A 78 -0.36 4.92 4.93
C ASN A 78 -0.39 4.96 6.44
N LEU A 79 -1.00 6.01 6.98
CA LEU A 79 -1.39 6.10 8.39
C LEU A 79 -2.90 5.93 8.47
N VAL A 80 -3.35 5.06 9.34
CA VAL A 80 -4.76 4.68 9.50
C VAL A 80 -4.99 4.21 10.93
N ASP A 81 -6.09 4.57 11.53
CA ASP A 81 -6.58 3.94 12.76
C ASP A 81 -7.39 2.71 12.33
N ILE A 82 -6.71 1.55 12.20
CA ILE A 82 -7.31 0.36 11.58
C ILE A 82 -8.18 -0.44 12.54
N ASN A 83 -7.94 -0.28 13.84
CA ASN A 83 -8.64 -0.99 14.91
C ASN A 83 -9.59 -0.09 15.70
N GLU A 84 -9.74 1.18 15.29
CA GLU A 84 -10.61 2.19 15.89
C GLU A 84 -10.31 2.48 17.38
N ASP A 85 -9.03 2.39 17.77
CA ASP A 85 -8.59 2.68 19.14
C ASP A 85 -8.20 4.14 19.37
N GLY A 86 -8.24 4.97 18.33
CA GLY A 86 -7.90 6.40 18.35
C GLY A 86 -6.41 6.67 18.16
N LEU A 87 -5.59 5.64 17.86
CA LEU A 87 -4.19 5.77 17.56
C LEU A 87 -3.94 5.49 16.07
N LEU A 88 -3.00 6.21 15.45
CA LEU A 88 -2.65 5.94 14.06
C LEU A 88 -1.69 4.76 13.96
N ASP A 89 -2.07 3.77 13.16
CA ASP A 89 -1.26 2.63 12.75
C ASP A 89 -0.54 2.93 11.44
N ILE A 90 0.44 2.10 11.06
CA ILE A 90 1.28 2.32 9.86
C ILE A 90 1.20 1.09 8.96
N TYR A 91 0.62 1.24 7.77
CA TYR A 91 0.65 0.22 6.72
C TYR A 91 1.69 0.56 5.67
N ILE A 92 2.55 -0.43 5.32
CA ILE A 92 3.69 -0.24 4.41
C ILE A 92 3.62 -1.27 3.29
N CYS A 93 3.61 -0.79 2.06
CA CYS A 93 3.75 -1.59 0.86
C CYS A 93 5.21 -1.99 0.64
N ASN A 94 5.45 -3.24 0.25
CA ASN A 94 6.77 -3.75 -0.11
C ASN A 94 6.78 -4.27 -1.55
N THR A 95 7.92 -4.13 -2.22
CA THR A 95 8.04 -4.43 -3.65
C THR A 95 9.47 -4.89 -4.02
N MET A 96 9.79 -4.94 -5.31
CA MET A 96 11.14 -5.07 -5.91
C MET A 96 11.81 -6.43 -5.76
N ARG A 97 11.45 -7.27 -4.79
CA ARG A 97 12.16 -8.53 -4.53
C ARG A 97 11.46 -9.71 -5.19
N THR A 98 12.23 -10.67 -5.67
CA THR A 98 11.70 -11.91 -6.26
C THR A 98 11.25 -12.91 -5.22
N GLN A 99 11.83 -12.85 -4.01
CA GLN A 99 11.47 -13.73 -2.89
C GLN A 99 10.22 -13.21 -2.18
N ASP A 100 9.18 -14.03 -2.13
CA ASP A 100 7.89 -13.68 -1.54
C ASP A 100 7.99 -13.08 -0.12
N PRO A 101 8.71 -13.67 0.84
CA PRO A 101 8.75 -13.10 2.19
C PRO A 101 9.35 -11.70 2.27
N LEU A 102 10.16 -11.30 1.26
CA LEU A 102 10.75 -9.95 1.20
C LEU A 102 9.78 -8.90 0.64
N ARG A 103 8.64 -9.34 0.07
CA ARG A 103 7.58 -8.46 -0.43
C ARG A 103 6.37 -8.39 0.49
N ASN A 104 6.30 -9.20 1.54
CA ASN A 104 5.18 -9.13 2.47
C ASN A 104 5.01 -7.69 2.97
N ASN A 105 3.83 -7.13 2.77
CA ASN A 105 3.47 -5.83 3.31
C ASN A 105 3.49 -5.87 4.84
N LEU A 106 3.69 -4.73 5.47
CA LEU A 106 3.83 -4.62 6.92
C LEU A 106 2.69 -3.77 7.48
N LEU A 107 2.18 -4.18 8.64
CA LEU A 107 1.22 -3.41 9.42
C LEU A 107 1.76 -3.28 10.85
N TYR A 108 2.10 -2.07 11.22
CA TYR A 108 2.55 -1.73 12.55
C TYR A 108 1.39 -1.14 13.36
N ILE A 109 0.87 -1.91 14.30
CA ILE A 109 -0.20 -1.48 15.22
C ILE A 109 0.40 -0.68 16.36
N ASN A 110 -0.12 0.52 16.55
CA ASN A 110 0.27 1.44 17.63
C ASN A 110 -0.21 0.90 18.98
N GLN A 111 0.71 0.70 19.90
CA GLN A 111 0.45 0.17 21.25
C GLN A 111 0.37 1.29 22.31
N GLY A 112 0.26 2.54 21.88
CA GLY A 112 0.34 3.72 22.73
C GLY A 112 1.78 4.19 22.95
N ILE A 113 1.95 5.14 23.86
CA ILE A 113 3.24 5.80 24.12
C ILE A 113 3.95 5.22 25.36
N ASN A 114 5.27 5.23 25.31
CA ASN A 114 6.10 4.91 26.50
C ASN A 114 6.23 6.11 27.44
N ASP A 115 7.00 5.93 28.54
CA ASP A 115 7.19 6.94 29.58
C ASP A 115 7.88 8.24 29.10
N ILE A 116 8.48 8.23 27.90
CA ILE A 116 9.16 9.40 27.29
C ILE A 116 8.38 9.99 26.11
N GLY A 117 7.12 9.55 25.89
CA GLY A 117 6.24 10.09 24.85
C GLY A 117 6.50 9.57 23.43
N VAL A 118 7.25 8.47 23.28
CA VAL A 118 7.51 7.83 21.98
C VAL A 118 6.47 6.73 21.75
N PRO A 119 5.77 6.69 20.59
CA PRO A 119 4.84 5.64 20.26
C PRO A 119 5.56 4.30 20.07
N LEU A 120 4.93 3.21 20.51
CA LEU A 120 5.45 1.85 20.36
C LEU A 120 4.60 1.09 19.34
N PHE A 121 5.24 0.37 18.43
CA PHE A 121 4.56 -0.37 17.37
C PHE A 121 4.86 -1.86 17.41
N LEU A 122 3.85 -2.66 17.07
CA LEU A 122 3.97 -4.11 16.91
C LEU A 122 3.52 -4.50 15.49
N GLU A 123 4.39 -5.19 14.74
CA GLU A 123 4.09 -5.67 13.40
C GLU A 123 3.11 -6.85 13.47
N GLN A 124 1.93 -6.71 12.83
CA GLN A 124 0.80 -7.63 12.89
C GLN A 124 0.11 -7.87 11.52
N ALA A 125 0.76 -7.60 10.39
CA ALA A 125 0.13 -7.75 9.09
C ALA A 125 -0.47 -9.15 8.86
N GLU A 126 0.22 -10.21 9.28
CA GLU A 126 -0.28 -11.60 9.16
C GLU A 126 -1.53 -11.84 10.01
N ALA A 127 -1.58 -11.30 11.23
CA ALA A 127 -2.72 -11.46 12.12
C ALA A 127 -3.98 -10.78 11.56
N TYR A 128 -3.81 -9.66 10.87
CA TYR A 128 -4.89 -8.91 10.23
C TYR A 128 -5.23 -9.42 8.82
N GLY A 129 -4.49 -10.39 8.26
CA GLY A 129 -4.68 -10.86 6.89
C GLY A 129 -4.16 -9.90 5.82
N LEU A 130 -3.30 -8.95 6.19
CA LEU A 130 -2.80 -7.86 5.33
C LEU A 130 -1.33 -8.00 4.91
N ASN A 131 -0.73 -9.18 5.11
CA ASN A 131 0.64 -9.48 4.69
C ASN A 131 0.75 -9.83 3.19
N ASP A 132 0.03 -9.12 2.32
CA ASP A 132 0.08 -9.30 0.87
C ASP A 132 1.53 -9.31 0.37
N ASN A 133 1.84 -10.22 -0.53
CA ASN A 133 3.17 -10.41 -1.10
C ASN A 133 3.26 -10.11 -2.60
N SER A 134 2.29 -9.40 -3.15
CA SER A 134 2.35 -8.87 -4.51
C SER A 134 3.43 -7.76 -4.62
N TYR A 135 3.62 -7.22 -5.80
CA TYR A 135 4.52 -6.08 -6.01
C TYR A 135 3.81 -4.77 -5.66
N SER A 136 3.54 -4.58 -4.38
CA SER A 136 2.73 -3.48 -3.88
C SER A 136 3.44 -2.14 -4.03
N SER A 137 2.87 -1.21 -4.78
CA SER A 137 3.42 0.14 -4.98
C SER A 137 2.85 1.17 -4.01
N HIS A 138 1.55 1.13 -3.81
CA HIS A 138 0.78 2.02 -2.93
C HIS A 138 -0.48 1.31 -2.44
N ALA A 139 -1.11 1.87 -1.42
CA ALA A 139 -2.36 1.37 -0.86
C ALA A 139 -3.29 2.53 -0.50
N GLN A 140 -4.59 2.26 -0.38
CA GLN A 140 -5.58 3.23 0.08
C GLN A 140 -6.66 2.52 0.90
N PHE A 141 -6.94 3.04 2.09
CA PHE A 141 -8.03 2.59 2.94
C PHE A 141 -9.29 3.43 2.66
N PHE A 142 -10.44 2.77 2.52
CA PHE A 142 -11.72 3.40 2.26
C PHE A 142 -12.87 2.40 2.49
N ASP A 143 -14.03 2.89 2.84
CA ASP A 143 -15.27 2.10 3.01
C ASP A 143 -15.92 1.95 1.61
N PHE A 144 -15.68 0.78 0.93
CA PHE A 144 -16.17 0.60 -0.44
C PHE A 144 -17.62 0.11 -0.50
N ASP A 145 -18.10 -0.58 0.53
CA ASP A 145 -19.43 -1.20 0.54
C ASP A 145 -20.43 -0.52 1.50
N LYS A 146 -19.97 0.55 2.17
CA LYS A 146 -20.76 1.37 3.09
C LYS A 146 -21.26 0.65 4.33
N ASP A 147 -20.50 -0.29 4.82
CA ASP A 147 -20.81 -0.95 6.08
C ASP A 147 -20.23 -0.22 7.31
N GLY A 148 -19.39 0.78 7.09
CA GLY A 148 -18.89 1.72 8.08
C GLY A 148 -17.48 1.41 8.55
N ASP A 149 -16.87 0.32 8.10
CA ASP A 149 -15.46 0.03 8.38
C ASP A 149 -14.56 0.31 7.15
N LEU A 150 -13.25 0.30 7.35
CA LEU A 150 -12.31 0.59 6.28
C LEU A 150 -11.82 -0.69 5.64
N ASP A 151 -11.91 -0.73 4.31
CA ASP A 151 -11.37 -1.73 3.42
C ASP A 151 -10.03 -1.25 2.83
N LEU A 152 -9.34 -2.11 2.08
CA LEU A 152 -8.04 -1.80 1.53
C LEU A 152 -7.94 -2.09 0.03
N PHE A 153 -7.58 -1.08 -0.77
CA PHE A 153 -7.11 -1.25 -2.14
C PHE A 153 -5.59 -1.17 -2.18
N ILE A 154 -4.95 -2.10 -2.92
CA ILE A 154 -3.50 -2.12 -3.15
C ILE A 154 -3.24 -2.04 -4.66
N GLY A 155 -2.52 -1.00 -5.08
CA GLY A 155 -2.01 -0.89 -6.43
C GLY A 155 -0.75 -1.73 -6.59
N VAL A 156 -0.74 -2.58 -7.62
CA VAL A 156 0.32 -3.55 -7.88
C VAL A 156 1.08 -3.19 -9.15
N ASN A 157 2.41 -3.08 -9.04
CA ASN A 157 3.27 -2.72 -10.15
C ASN A 157 4.44 -3.71 -10.29
N ARG A 158 4.29 -4.69 -11.16
CA ARG A 158 5.33 -5.68 -11.45
C ARG A 158 6.00 -5.40 -12.77
N ILE A 159 7.22 -4.88 -12.75
CA ILE A 159 8.02 -4.55 -13.96
C ILE A 159 9.14 -5.57 -14.23
N GLU A 160 9.35 -6.55 -13.38
CA GLU A 160 10.45 -7.48 -13.53
C GLU A 160 10.37 -8.28 -14.83
N ASN A 161 11.49 -8.31 -15.58
CA ASN A 161 11.67 -9.11 -16.80
C ASN A 161 10.66 -8.86 -17.92
N ILE A 162 10.10 -7.67 -18.00
CA ILE A 162 9.29 -7.28 -19.15
C ILE A 162 10.20 -6.74 -20.22
N ASP A 163 10.34 -7.50 -21.33
CA ASP A 163 10.92 -6.95 -22.55
C ASP A 163 9.93 -5.91 -23.12
N PRO A 164 10.27 -4.62 -23.13
CA PRO A 164 9.36 -3.57 -23.62
C PRO A 164 9.01 -3.73 -25.10
N ASN A 165 9.72 -4.58 -25.83
CA ASN A 165 9.47 -4.87 -27.26
C ASN A 165 8.58 -6.10 -27.46
N VAL A 166 8.25 -6.84 -26.41
CA VAL A 166 7.39 -8.02 -26.50
C VAL A 166 6.00 -7.68 -26.00
N PHE A 167 5.05 -7.63 -26.91
CA PHE A 167 3.62 -7.61 -26.60
C PHE A 167 3.28 -8.92 -25.88
N GLN A 168 3.45 -8.96 -24.57
CA GLN A 168 3.10 -10.14 -23.80
C GLN A 168 1.58 -10.27 -23.74
N ASN A 169 1.10 -11.46 -24.06
CA ASN A 169 -0.26 -11.84 -23.76
C ASN A 169 -0.35 -11.95 -22.23
N LEU A 170 -0.77 -10.88 -21.56
CA LEU A 170 -0.88 -10.74 -20.10
C LEU A 170 -1.87 -11.76 -19.45
N ARG A 171 -2.21 -12.82 -20.16
CA ARG A 171 -3.11 -13.90 -19.72
C ARG A 171 -2.39 -15.11 -19.14
N SER A 172 -1.10 -15.03 -18.85
CA SER A 172 -0.35 -16.14 -18.24
C SER A 172 -0.58 -16.21 -16.72
N GLU A 173 -0.32 -17.38 -16.13
CA GLU A 173 -0.43 -17.58 -14.66
C GLU A 173 0.49 -16.65 -13.85
N THR A 174 1.59 -16.16 -14.45
CA THR A 174 2.46 -15.14 -13.85
C THR A 174 1.77 -13.77 -13.73
N ALA A 175 0.66 -13.58 -14.41
CA ALA A 175 -0.12 -12.36 -14.41
C ALA A 175 -0.84 -12.10 -13.08
N ILE A 176 -1.06 -13.09 -12.24
CA ILE A 176 -1.74 -12.95 -10.93
C ILE A 176 -0.99 -11.95 -10.02
N LEU A 177 0.33 -11.88 -10.12
CA LEU A 177 1.15 -10.96 -9.34
C LEU A 177 1.18 -9.52 -9.87
N SER A 178 0.48 -9.21 -10.96
CA SER A 178 0.35 -7.88 -11.55
C SER A 178 -1.09 -7.37 -11.59
N VAL A 179 -1.97 -7.98 -10.80
CA VAL A 179 -3.36 -7.54 -10.61
C VAL A 179 -3.44 -6.79 -9.30
N ASP A 180 -4.09 -5.63 -9.32
CA ASP A 180 -4.41 -4.88 -8.11
C ASP A 180 -5.22 -5.73 -7.13
N LYS A 181 -5.21 -5.36 -5.87
CA LYS A 181 -5.88 -6.09 -4.80
C LYS A 181 -6.95 -5.24 -4.14
N LEU A 182 -8.05 -5.91 -3.76
CA LEU A 182 -9.07 -5.37 -2.88
C LEU A 182 -9.28 -6.34 -1.72
N TYR A 183 -9.11 -5.84 -0.52
CA TYR A 183 -9.32 -6.56 0.73
C TYR A 183 -10.54 -5.99 1.43
N GLU A 184 -11.49 -6.85 1.75
CA GLU A 184 -12.67 -6.51 2.54
C GLU A 184 -12.38 -6.74 4.03
N ASN A 185 -12.69 -5.77 4.86
CA ASN A 185 -12.70 -5.93 6.31
C ASN A 185 -13.88 -6.83 6.72
N LYS A 186 -13.62 -7.89 7.46
CA LYS A 186 -14.65 -8.85 7.93
C LYS A 186 -15.07 -8.57 9.38
N GLY A 187 -14.68 -7.42 9.91
CA GLY A 187 -14.94 -7.05 11.29
C GLY A 187 -14.05 -7.76 12.29
N SER A 188 -14.30 -7.52 13.58
CA SER A 188 -13.44 -7.92 14.70
C SER A 188 -14.06 -8.96 15.63
N ASP A 189 -15.28 -9.45 15.37
CA ASP A 189 -16.09 -10.23 16.31
C ASP A 189 -15.41 -11.49 16.88
N MET A 190 -14.54 -12.13 16.11
CA MET A 190 -13.93 -13.41 16.50
C MET A 190 -12.50 -13.28 17.05
N LEU A 191 -11.77 -12.25 16.64
CA LEU A 191 -10.34 -12.11 16.91
C LEU A 191 -10.02 -10.97 17.87
N GLY A 192 -10.96 -10.06 18.12
CA GLY A 192 -10.77 -8.86 18.93
C GLY A 192 -9.99 -7.75 18.19
N HIS A 193 -9.79 -7.92 16.90
CA HIS A 193 -9.24 -6.94 15.96
C HIS A 193 -9.79 -7.21 14.56
N PRO A 194 -9.82 -6.22 13.64
CA PRO A 194 -10.24 -6.41 12.26
C PRO A 194 -9.45 -7.52 11.55
N PHE A 195 -10.11 -8.23 10.65
CA PHE A 195 -9.47 -9.22 9.77
C PHE A 195 -9.88 -8.98 8.32
N PHE A 196 -8.91 -8.93 7.42
CA PHE A 196 -9.11 -8.62 6.02
C PHE A 196 -8.98 -9.85 5.13
N GLU A 197 -9.86 -9.96 4.15
CA GLU A 197 -9.88 -11.05 3.17
C GLU A 197 -9.70 -10.49 1.76
N ASP A 198 -8.79 -11.09 0.96
CA ASP A 198 -8.63 -10.76 -0.47
C ASP A 198 -9.88 -11.18 -1.24
N ILE A 199 -10.68 -10.21 -1.67
CA ILE A 199 -11.88 -10.37 -2.49
C ILE A 199 -11.68 -9.89 -3.93
N SER A 200 -10.46 -9.64 -4.37
CA SER A 200 -10.16 -9.04 -5.68
C SER A 200 -10.88 -9.75 -6.83
N LYS A 201 -10.89 -11.07 -6.80
CA LYS A 201 -11.51 -11.87 -7.84
C LYS A 201 -13.03 -11.76 -7.83
N GLU A 202 -13.64 -11.84 -6.67
CA GLU A 202 -15.09 -11.73 -6.42
C GLU A 202 -15.57 -10.31 -6.77
N ALA A 203 -14.80 -9.31 -6.38
CA ALA A 203 -15.04 -7.90 -6.69
C ALA A 203 -14.76 -7.51 -8.15
N ASN A 204 -14.33 -8.46 -8.98
CA ASN A 204 -13.98 -8.24 -10.39
C ASN A 204 -12.79 -7.29 -10.63
N ILE A 205 -11.90 -7.14 -9.63
CA ILE A 205 -10.59 -6.50 -9.73
C ILE A 205 -9.61 -7.53 -10.30
N LYS A 206 -9.48 -7.61 -11.62
CA LYS A 206 -8.72 -8.69 -12.30
C LYS A 206 -7.98 -8.22 -13.55
N LEU A 207 -7.94 -6.92 -13.77
CA LEU A 207 -7.20 -6.37 -14.89
C LEU A 207 -5.73 -6.25 -14.52
N HIS A 208 -4.88 -6.64 -15.46
CA HIS A 208 -3.45 -6.48 -15.32
C HIS A 208 -3.08 -5.04 -15.64
N GLY A 209 -2.22 -4.47 -14.82
CA GLY A 209 -1.73 -3.12 -15.01
C GLY A 209 -0.32 -2.95 -14.44
N PHE A 210 0.17 -1.74 -14.53
CA PHE A 210 1.37 -1.25 -13.88
C PHE A 210 0.95 -0.06 -13.03
N SER A 211 0.21 -0.36 -11.96
CA SER A 211 -0.45 0.63 -11.13
C SER A 211 0.56 1.56 -10.47
N HIS A 212 0.55 2.81 -10.90
CA HIS A 212 1.46 3.84 -10.42
C HIS A 212 0.86 4.70 -9.31
N SER A 213 -0.41 5.03 -9.46
CA SER A 213 -1.20 5.71 -8.43
C SER A 213 -2.69 5.37 -8.55
N SER A 214 -3.44 5.61 -7.50
CA SER A 214 -4.90 5.48 -7.52
C SER A 214 -5.58 6.69 -6.88
N LEU A 215 -6.85 6.90 -7.26
CA LEU A 215 -7.74 7.88 -6.66
C LEU A 215 -9.05 7.18 -6.29
N ILE A 216 -9.47 7.35 -5.06
CA ILE A 216 -10.76 6.88 -4.55
C ILE A 216 -11.71 8.07 -4.52
N GLN A 217 -12.77 8.02 -5.31
CA GLN A 217 -13.76 9.09 -5.40
C GLN A 217 -15.05 8.58 -6.04
N ASP A 218 -16.20 9.14 -5.67
CA ASP A 218 -17.45 8.97 -6.41
C ASP A 218 -17.36 9.72 -7.76
N ILE A 219 -17.00 8.99 -8.81
CA ILE A 219 -16.69 9.55 -10.13
C ILE A 219 -17.96 9.79 -10.95
N ASN A 220 -18.96 8.92 -10.79
CA ASN A 220 -20.22 8.95 -11.54
C ASN A 220 -21.37 9.66 -10.80
N HIS A 221 -21.13 10.08 -9.55
CA HIS A 221 -22.09 10.76 -8.67
C HIS A 221 -23.30 9.89 -8.29
N ASP A 222 -23.09 8.58 -8.09
CA ASP A 222 -24.13 7.66 -7.59
C ASP A 222 -24.07 7.46 -6.07
N GLY A 223 -23.09 8.07 -5.43
CA GLY A 223 -22.87 8.05 -4.00
C GLY A 223 -21.99 6.89 -3.54
N LEU A 224 -21.47 6.04 -4.43
CA LEU A 224 -20.52 4.98 -4.11
C LEU A 224 -19.08 5.44 -4.40
N LEU A 225 -18.10 4.91 -3.70
CA LEU A 225 -16.71 5.21 -3.98
C LEU A 225 -16.18 4.30 -5.09
N ASP A 226 -15.65 4.93 -6.13
CA ASP A 226 -15.05 4.30 -7.30
C ASP A 226 -13.52 4.34 -7.17
N ILE A 227 -12.83 3.57 -8.01
CA ILE A 227 -11.37 3.52 -8.03
C ILE A 227 -10.88 3.91 -9.43
N TYR A 228 -10.13 5.01 -9.55
CA TYR A 228 -9.35 5.32 -10.72
C TYR A 228 -7.92 4.86 -10.51
N VAL A 229 -7.38 4.08 -11.44
CA VAL A 229 -6.00 3.60 -11.42
C VAL A 229 -5.25 4.18 -12.60
N SER A 230 -4.22 4.97 -12.32
CA SER A 230 -3.27 5.43 -13.32
C SER A 230 -2.19 4.37 -13.51
N ASN A 231 -2.13 3.82 -14.71
CA ASN A 231 -1.14 2.83 -15.09
C ASN A 231 0.01 3.47 -15.85
N ASP A 232 1.16 2.84 -15.77
CA ASP A 232 2.33 3.18 -16.59
C ASP A 232 2.49 2.17 -17.74
N TYR A 233 3.47 2.39 -18.60
CA TYR A 233 3.79 1.53 -19.75
C TYR A 233 2.66 1.36 -20.79
N LEU A 234 2.42 0.08 -21.14
CA LEU A 234 1.48 -0.32 -22.18
C LEU A 234 0.06 -0.56 -21.66
N SER A 235 -0.15 -0.43 -20.37
CA SER A 235 -1.47 -0.60 -19.78
C SER A 235 -2.27 0.69 -19.83
N ASN A 236 -3.53 0.59 -20.26
CA ASN A 236 -4.44 1.72 -20.14
C ASN A 236 -4.80 1.97 -18.68
N ASP A 237 -5.12 3.21 -18.35
CA ASP A 237 -5.77 3.54 -17.09
C ASP A 237 -7.06 2.77 -16.90
N ILE A 238 -7.41 2.51 -15.65
CA ILE A 238 -8.60 1.76 -15.28
C ILE A 238 -9.52 2.66 -14.46
N VAL A 239 -10.82 2.58 -14.75
CA VAL A 239 -11.86 3.18 -13.92
C VAL A 239 -12.78 2.06 -13.46
N TYR A 240 -12.62 1.64 -12.24
CA TYR A 240 -13.50 0.68 -11.58
C TYR A 240 -14.68 1.43 -10.95
N LEU A 241 -15.84 1.41 -11.61
CA LEU A 241 -17.09 1.91 -11.04
C LEU A 241 -17.69 0.86 -10.11
N ASN A 242 -17.93 1.25 -8.89
CA ASN A 242 -18.59 0.44 -7.87
C ASN A 242 -20.05 0.19 -8.26
N GLN A 243 -20.51 -1.06 -8.19
CA GLN A 243 -21.86 -1.44 -8.58
C GLN A 243 -22.83 -1.53 -7.38
N GLY A 244 -22.35 -1.29 -6.15
CA GLY A 244 -23.16 -1.38 -4.92
C GLY A 244 -23.48 -2.80 -4.45
N ASP A 245 -22.91 -3.80 -5.10
CA ASP A 245 -23.09 -5.23 -4.79
C ASP A 245 -21.75 -5.91 -4.48
N LYS A 246 -20.79 -5.16 -3.99
CA LYS A 246 -19.39 -5.55 -3.73
C LYS A 246 -18.60 -5.88 -5.00
N THR A 247 -19.09 -5.53 -6.18
CA THR A 247 -18.36 -5.72 -7.45
C THR A 247 -18.06 -4.40 -8.14
N PHE A 248 -17.04 -4.43 -8.99
CA PHE A 248 -16.62 -3.28 -9.79
C PHE A 248 -16.67 -3.58 -11.28
N LYS A 249 -16.93 -2.53 -12.06
CA LYS A 249 -16.95 -2.60 -13.52
C LYS A 249 -15.97 -1.59 -14.11
N ASN A 250 -15.07 -2.03 -14.97
CA ASN A 250 -14.19 -1.10 -15.68
C ASN A 250 -14.95 -0.36 -16.78
N GLU A 251 -15.05 0.95 -16.64
CA GLU A 251 -15.72 1.86 -17.57
C GLU A 251 -14.77 2.91 -18.18
N ALA A 252 -13.47 2.72 -18.11
CA ALA A 252 -12.50 3.67 -18.67
C ALA A 252 -12.78 3.98 -20.15
N ARG A 253 -13.13 2.97 -20.96
CA ARG A 253 -13.43 3.14 -22.39
C ARG A 253 -14.66 3.99 -22.68
N SER A 254 -15.68 3.93 -21.85
CA SER A 254 -16.91 4.70 -22.02
C SER A 254 -16.75 6.14 -21.54
N MET A 255 -15.91 6.35 -20.53
CA MET A 255 -15.72 7.65 -19.88
C MET A 255 -14.66 8.50 -20.57
N PHE A 256 -13.57 7.90 -21.04
CA PHE A 256 -12.48 8.61 -21.71
C PHE A 256 -12.50 8.37 -23.21
N LYS A 257 -12.40 9.45 -23.99
CA LYS A 257 -12.39 9.40 -25.46
C LYS A 257 -11.01 9.07 -26.05
N HIS A 258 -9.99 8.95 -25.22
CA HIS A 258 -8.62 8.60 -25.61
C HIS A 258 -8.08 7.54 -24.65
N PHE A 259 -7.07 6.82 -25.12
CA PHE A 259 -6.30 5.87 -24.33
C PHE A 259 -4.89 6.44 -24.16
N SER A 260 -4.34 6.31 -22.98
CA SER A 260 -2.94 6.63 -22.71
C SER A 260 -2.01 5.62 -23.37
#